data_680aed9f45dd7dc95176e0a3519a295f
#
_entry.id   680aed9f45dd7dc95176e0a3519a295f
#
_cell.length_a   1.000
_cell.length_b   1.000
_cell.length_c   1.000
_cell.angle_alpha   90.00
_cell.angle_beta   90.00
_cell.angle_gamma   90.00
#
_symmetry.space_group_name_H-M   'P 1'
#
loop_
_entity.id
_entity.type
_entity.pdbx_description
1 polymer ?
#
loop_
_entity_poly.entity_id
_entity_poly.type
_entity_poly.pdbx_seq_one_letter_code
_entity_poly.pdbx_strand_id
1 'polypeptide(L)'
;MRTFMAKPDQPAQWFLVDAKDQVLGRLASRVAAVLRGKARPTYTPSVSGDYVVIINAEKVRLTGRKLQQKMYFRHSGYPGGLRATPAGTLLQRRPETLLKEAVKGMLPKTPLGRECLKKLRVYRGEAHRHEAQQPVALTFPRLSGSSSAKGRDA
;
A
#
# COMPACT_ATOMS: atom_id res chain seq x y z
N MET A 1 5.25 -10.07 37.25
CA MET A 1 5.71 -9.89 35.84
C MET A 1 5.18 -8.56 35.35
N ARG A 2 6.02 -7.71 34.75
CA ARG A 2 5.57 -6.46 34.12
C ARG A 2 5.31 -6.73 32.64
N THR A 3 4.13 -6.40 32.15
CA THR A 3 3.78 -6.51 30.73
C THR A 3 4.54 -5.43 29.94
N PHE A 4 5.16 -5.79 28.80
CA PHE A 4 5.83 -4.84 27.93
C PHE A 4 4.80 -3.96 27.22
N MET A 5 5.00 -2.65 27.26
CA MET A 5 4.19 -1.68 26.56
C MET A 5 5.11 -0.78 25.75
N ALA A 6 4.90 -0.73 24.42
CA ALA A 6 5.72 0.10 23.55
C ALA A 6 5.49 1.58 23.84
N LYS A 7 6.58 2.35 23.95
CA LYS A 7 6.51 3.81 24.06
C LYS A 7 6.22 4.42 22.69
N PRO A 8 5.48 5.56 22.61
CA PRO A 8 5.19 6.23 21.33
C PRO A 8 6.44 6.76 20.62
N ASP A 9 7.51 7.06 21.36
CA ASP A 9 8.76 7.65 20.87
C ASP A 9 9.77 6.63 20.33
N GLN A 10 9.34 5.42 20.00
CA GLN A 10 10.24 4.43 19.37
C GLN A 10 10.70 4.93 18.01
N PRO A 11 12.01 4.80 17.69
CA PRO A 11 12.54 5.19 16.38
C PRO A 11 11.84 4.39 15.28
N ALA A 12 11.18 5.10 14.35
CA ALA A 12 10.53 4.50 13.22
C ALA A 12 11.56 4.25 12.11
N GLN A 13 11.58 3.04 11.55
CA GLN A 13 12.41 2.70 10.42
C GLN A 13 11.76 3.12 9.09
N TRP A 14 12.59 3.32 8.08
CA TRP A 14 12.15 3.62 6.73
C TRP A 14 12.36 2.41 5.84
N PHE A 15 11.31 1.99 5.15
CA PHE A 15 11.34 0.87 4.22
C PHE A 15 11.05 1.34 2.80
N LEU A 16 11.83 0.83 1.85
CA LEU A 16 11.62 1.03 0.41
C LEU A 16 10.99 -0.23 -0.18
N VAL A 17 9.91 -0.07 -0.91
CA VAL A 17 9.18 -1.16 -1.56
C VAL A 17 9.02 -0.86 -3.04
N ASP A 18 9.45 -1.77 -3.91
CA ASP A 18 9.20 -1.68 -5.34
C ASP A 18 7.83 -2.32 -5.68
N ALA A 19 6.96 -1.52 -6.30
CA ALA A 19 5.63 -1.96 -6.73
C ALA A 19 5.61 -2.63 -8.11
N LYS A 20 6.75 -2.66 -8.82
CA LYS A 20 6.86 -3.24 -10.16
C LYS A 20 6.38 -4.70 -10.16
N ASP A 21 5.43 -5.01 -11.04
CA ASP A 21 4.82 -6.34 -11.21
C ASP A 21 4.15 -6.94 -9.97
N GLN A 22 3.99 -6.16 -8.90
CA GLN A 22 3.29 -6.59 -7.69
C GLN A 22 1.76 -6.47 -7.87
N VAL A 23 1.03 -7.45 -7.34
CA VAL A 23 -0.44 -7.38 -7.31
C VAL A 23 -0.88 -6.37 -6.27
N LEU A 24 -1.66 -5.35 -6.68
CA LEU A 24 -2.10 -4.23 -5.84
C LEU A 24 -2.60 -4.66 -4.45
N GLY A 25 -3.53 -5.62 -4.38
CA GLY A 25 -4.13 -6.03 -3.10
C GLY A 25 -3.12 -6.70 -2.16
N ARG A 26 -2.27 -7.57 -2.70
CA ARG A 26 -1.23 -8.28 -1.94
C ARG A 26 -0.15 -7.32 -1.43
N LEU A 27 0.26 -6.36 -2.26
CA LEU A 27 1.18 -5.31 -1.87
C LEU A 27 0.57 -4.44 -0.76
N ALA A 28 -0.66 -3.97 -0.95
CA ALA A 28 -1.34 -3.09 0.00
C ALA A 28 -1.54 -3.73 1.37
N SER A 29 -1.86 -5.03 1.45
CA SER A 29 -2.03 -5.74 2.73
C SER A 29 -0.73 -5.84 3.51
N ARG A 30 0.39 -6.11 2.84
CA ARG A 30 1.72 -6.19 3.47
C ARG A 30 2.20 -4.82 3.94
N VAL A 31 2.04 -3.81 3.09
CA VAL A 31 2.35 -2.41 3.45
C VAL A 31 1.52 -1.95 4.65
N ALA A 32 0.23 -2.26 4.68
CA ALA A 32 -0.64 -1.92 5.81
C ALA A 32 -0.19 -2.61 7.11
N ALA A 33 0.32 -3.83 7.05
CA ALA A 33 0.87 -4.54 8.21
C ALA A 33 2.14 -3.85 8.76
N VAL A 34 3.03 -3.39 7.88
CA VAL A 34 4.26 -2.64 8.26
C VAL A 34 3.89 -1.28 8.86
N LEU A 35 3.01 -0.51 8.19
CA LEU A 35 2.53 0.79 8.68
C LEU A 35 1.85 0.70 10.04
N ARG A 36 1.19 -0.43 10.33
CA ARG A 36 0.57 -0.73 11.62
C ARG A 36 1.57 -1.20 12.67
N GLY A 37 2.80 -1.53 12.29
CA GLY A 37 3.84 -2.05 13.17
C GLY A 37 3.72 -3.53 13.49
N LYS A 38 2.86 -4.29 12.79
CA LYS A 38 2.67 -5.74 13.02
C LYS A 38 3.90 -6.58 12.66
N ALA A 39 4.84 -6.03 11.90
CA ALA A 39 6.09 -6.69 11.57
C ALA A 39 7.11 -6.63 12.72
N ARG A 40 6.89 -5.80 13.74
CA ARG A 40 7.79 -5.65 14.88
C ARG A 40 7.40 -6.62 16.01
N PRO A 41 8.38 -7.23 16.70
CA PRO A 41 8.10 -8.06 17.87
C PRO A 41 7.50 -7.24 19.03
N THR A 42 7.79 -5.94 19.08
CA THR A 42 7.29 -4.99 20.09
C THR A 42 5.94 -4.38 19.72
N TYR A 43 5.17 -5.03 18.85
CA TYR A 43 3.87 -4.51 18.40
C TYR A 43 2.94 -4.21 19.58
N THR A 44 2.42 -2.98 19.59
CA THR A 44 1.37 -2.54 20.52
C THR A 44 0.26 -1.83 19.73
N PRO A 45 -1.04 -2.13 19.99
CA PRO A 45 -2.14 -1.58 19.20
C PRO A 45 -2.26 -0.06 19.20
N SER A 46 -1.71 0.61 20.22
CA SER A 46 -1.75 2.06 20.44
C SER A 46 -0.66 2.85 19.71
N VAL A 47 0.37 2.17 19.20
CA VAL A 47 1.53 2.82 18.55
C VAL A 47 1.50 2.59 17.05
N SER A 48 1.82 3.64 16.28
CA SER A 48 1.97 3.55 14.82
C SER A 48 3.30 2.90 14.46
N GLY A 49 3.32 2.12 13.36
CA GLY A 49 4.53 1.44 12.87
C GLY A 49 5.51 2.33 12.11
N ASP A 50 6.12 1.77 11.11
CA ASP A 50 7.24 2.32 10.34
C ASP A 50 6.80 3.16 9.15
N TYR A 51 7.76 3.89 8.56
CA TYR A 51 7.56 4.60 7.31
C TYR A 51 7.76 3.66 6.13
N VAL A 52 6.92 3.82 5.09
CA VAL A 52 7.02 3.04 3.86
C VAL A 52 7.05 3.98 2.67
N VAL A 53 8.08 3.83 1.84
CA VAL A 53 8.22 4.50 0.55
C VAL A 53 7.95 3.47 -0.54
N ILE A 54 6.97 3.71 -1.39
CA ILE A 54 6.66 2.86 -2.55
C ILE A 54 7.11 3.57 -3.81
N ILE A 55 7.90 2.88 -4.62
CA ILE A 55 8.35 3.34 -5.94
C ILE A 55 7.67 2.54 -7.05
N ASN A 56 7.76 3.02 -8.29
CA ASN A 56 7.18 2.38 -9.47
C ASN A 56 5.66 2.12 -9.39
N ALA A 57 4.91 3.05 -8.79
CA ALA A 57 3.48 2.90 -8.59
C ALA A 57 2.68 2.68 -9.89
N GLU A 58 3.18 3.16 -11.03
CA GLU A 58 2.56 2.99 -12.35
C GLU A 58 2.61 1.54 -12.87
N LYS A 59 3.64 0.77 -12.42
CA LYS A 59 3.90 -0.61 -12.88
C LYS A 59 3.18 -1.66 -12.02
N VAL A 60 2.25 -1.23 -11.15
CA VAL A 60 1.46 -2.14 -10.30
C VAL A 60 0.45 -2.93 -11.14
N ARG A 61 0.24 -4.21 -10.80
CA ARG A 61 -0.69 -5.10 -11.50
C ARG A 61 -2.05 -5.20 -10.79
N LEU A 62 -3.11 -5.13 -11.59
CA LEU A 62 -4.46 -5.51 -11.16
C LEU A 62 -4.83 -6.85 -11.82
N THR A 63 -5.36 -7.78 -11.04
CA THR A 63 -5.73 -9.12 -11.53
C THR A 63 -7.14 -9.16 -12.11
N GLY A 64 -7.35 -10.05 -13.09
CA GLY A 64 -8.64 -10.23 -13.75
C GLY A 64 -9.11 -8.96 -14.48
N ARG A 65 -10.41 -8.76 -14.58
CA ARG A 65 -11.02 -7.62 -15.30
C ARG A 65 -11.12 -6.32 -14.46
N LYS A 66 -10.38 -6.22 -13.34
CA LYS A 66 -10.47 -5.07 -12.40
C LYS A 66 -10.07 -3.74 -13.02
N LEU A 67 -9.21 -3.71 -14.02
CA LEU A 67 -8.86 -2.47 -14.74
C LEU A 67 -10.09 -1.78 -15.33
N GLN A 68 -11.05 -2.54 -15.82
CA GLN A 68 -12.25 -2.03 -16.46
C GLN A 68 -13.44 -1.95 -15.48
N GLN A 69 -13.62 -3.00 -14.67
CA GLN A 69 -14.82 -3.16 -13.85
C GLN A 69 -14.74 -2.46 -12.49
N LYS A 70 -13.53 -2.30 -11.91
CA LYS A 70 -13.42 -1.68 -10.60
C LYS A 70 -13.56 -0.17 -10.71
N MET A 71 -14.60 0.37 -10.06
CA MET A 71 -14.88 1.80 -10.00
C MET A 71 -14.46 2.40 -8.66
N TYR A 72 -13.87 3.58 -8.70
CA TYR A 72 -13.58 4.41 -7.54
C TYR A 72 -14.56 5.58 -7.53
N PHE A 73 -15.28 5.73 -6.43
CA PHE A 73 -16.29 6.76 -6.27
C PHE A 73 -15.76 7.90 -5.41
N ARG A 74 -16.04 9.12 -5.84
CA ARG A 74 -15.77 10.34 -5.08
C ARG A 74 -17.00 11.22 -5.12
N HIS A 75 -17.38 11.76 -3.98
CA HIS A 75 -18.51 12.69 -3.85
C HIS A 75 -18.02 14.08 -3.44
N SER A 76 -18.54 15.13 -4.07
CA SER A 76 -18.14 16.52 -3.79
C SER A 76 -18.87 17.14 -2.59
N GLY A 77 -19.93 16.48 -2.08
CA GLY A 77 -20.80 16.99 -1.03
C GLY A 77 -22.07 17.69 -1.54
N TYR A 78 -22.13 18.02 -2.83
CA TYR A 78 -23.30 18.66 -3.44
C TYR A 78 -24.24 17.66 -4.13
N PRO A 79 -25.54 17.94 -4.28
CA PRO A 79 -26.47 17.12 -5.05
C PRO A 79 -25.91 16.83 -6.44
N GLY A 80 -25.99 15.57 -6.90
CA GLY A 80 -25.42 15.14 -8.19
C GLY A 80 -23.90 15.10 -8.26
N GLY A 81 -23.17 15.35 -7.15
CA GLY A 81 -21.70 15.43 -7.10
C GLY A 81 -20.97 14.08 -7.09
N LEU A 82 -21.63 12.95 -7.34
CA LEU A 82 -21.01 11.63 -7.41
C LEU A 82 -20.21 11.49 -8.72
N ARG A 83 -18.91 11.19 -8.59
CA ARG A 83 -18.03 10.88 -9.73
C ARG A 83 -17.48 9.47 -9.59
N ALA A 84 -17.66 8.68 -10.65
CA ALA A 84 -17.12 7.34 -10.78
C ALA A 84 -15.93 7.35 -11.74
N THR A 85 -14.81 6.77 -11.34
CA THR A 85 -13.60 6.66 -12.17
C THR A 85 -13.16 5.20 -12.24
N PRO A 86 -13.00 4.61 -13.43
CA PRO A 86 -12.50 3.24 -13.54
C PRO A 86 -11.05 3.14 -13.08
N ALA A 87 -10.68 1.99 -12.52
CA ALA A 87 -9.35 1.75 -11.98
C ALA A 87 -8.23 1.94 -13.02
N GLY A 88 -8.48 1.57 -14.27
CA GLY A 88 -7.52 1.76 -15.37
C GLY A 88 -7.19 3.22 -15.62
N THR A 89 -8.20 4.09 -15.69
CA THR A 89 -8.01 5.53 -15.85
C THR A 89 -7.29 6.14 -14.64
N LEU A 90 -7.60 5.66 -13.43
CA LEU A 90 -6.94 6.13 -12.22
C LEU A 90 -5.46 5.71 -12.18
N LEU A 91 -5.14 4.49 -12.62
CA LEU A 91 -3.77 3.99 -12.71
C LEU A 91 -2.92 4.82 -13.70
N GLN A 92 -3.49 5.20 -14.85
CA GLN A 92 -2.80 6.01 -15.85
C GLN A 92 -2.57 7.46 -15.38
N ARG A 93 -3.61 8.08 -14.80
CA ARG A 93 -3.56 9.51 -14.42
C ARG A 93 -2.87 9.73 -13.07
N ARG A 94 -3.22 8.93 -12.05
CA ARG A 94 -2.77 9.11 -10.66
C ARG A 94 -2.54 7.76 -9.97
N PRO A 95 -1.48 7.01 -10.34
CA PRO A 95 -1.18 5.69 -9.75
C PRO A 95 -0.94 5.76 -8.24
N GLU A 96 -0.39 6.88 -7.76
CA GLU A 96 -0.18 7.12 -6.33
C GLU A 96 -1.49 7.08 -5.54
N THR A 97 -2.55 7.69 -6.07
CA THR A 97 -3.87 7.72 -5.43
C THR A 97 -4.47 6.31 -5.36
N LEU A 98 -4.31 5.51 -6.42
CA LEU A 98 -4.79 4.12 -6.47
C LEU A 98 -4.19 3.30 -5.32
N LEU A 99 -2.88 3.36 -5.13
CA LEU A 99 -2.17 2.67 -4.04
C LEU A 99 -2.55 3.21 -2.66
N LYS A 100 -2.61 4.54 -2.50
CA LYS A 100 -3.01 5.16 -1.23
C LYS A 100 -4.43 4.75 -0.81
N GLU A 101 -5.39 4.75 -1.72
CA GLU A 101 -6.77 4.32 -1.42
C GLU A 101 -6.86 2.82 -1.10
N ALA A 102 -6.06 1.97 -1.78
CA ALA A 102 -5.99 0.55 -1.46
C ALA A 102 -5.47 0.29 -0.04
N VAL A 103 -4.38 0.95 0.35
CA VAL A 103 -3.80 0.85 1.70
C VAL A 103 -4.73 1.45 2.74
N LYS A 104 -5.32 2.62 2.48
CA LYS A 104 -6.28 3.31 3.37
C LYS A 104 -7.47 2.42 3.71
N GLY A 105 -7.99 1.67 2.72
CA GLY A 105 -9.08 0.71 2.95
C GLY A 105 -8.71 -0.46 3.86
N MET A 106 -7.41 -0.77 4.02
CA MET A 106 -6.88 -1.85 4.86
C MET A 106 -6.40 -1.37 6.24
N LEU A 107 -6.28 -0.07 6.44
CA LEU A 107 -5.97 0.53 7.74
C LEU A 107 -7.24 0.76 8.56
N PRO A 108 -7.14 0.79 9.90
CA PRO A 108 -8.29 1.09 10.75
C PRO A 108 -8.79 2.52 10.52
N LYS A 109 -10.12 2.71 10.62
CA LYS A 109 -10.78 4.01 10.44
C LYS A 109 -10.73 4.88 11.71
N THR A 110 -9.59 4.89 12.40
CA THR A 110 -9.36 5.62 13.66
C THR A 110 -8.36 6.77 13.46
N PRO A 111 -8.18 7.68 14.44
CA PRO A 111 -7.11 8.67 14.39
C PRO A 111 -5.73 8.06 14.16
N LEU A 112 -5.41 6.96 14.86
CA LEU A 112 -4.16 6.19 14.66
C LEU A 112 -4.00 5.68 13.22
N GLY A 113 -5.06 5.18 12.59
CA GLY A 113 -5.01 4.75 11.18
C GLY A 113 -4.72 5.90 10.21
N ARG A 114 -5.17 7.12 10.52
CA ARG A 114 -4.82 8.33 9.77
C ARG A 114 -3.35 8.70 9.94
N GLU A 115 -2.78 8.53 11.11
CA GLU A 115 -1.34 8.71 11.36
C GLU A 115 -0.51 7.67 10.61
N CYS A 116 -0.90 6.41 10.65
CA CYS A 116 -0.25 5.35 9.86
C CYS A 116 -0.26 5.70 8.36
N LEU A 117 -1.37 6.22 7.84
CA LEU A 117 -1.47 6.62 6.43
C LEU A 117 -0.54 7.79 6.08
N LYS A 118 -0.28 8.73 7.01
CA LYS A 118 0.68 9.83 6.82
C LYS A 118 2.12 9.33 6.67
N LYS A 119 2.45 8.16 7.21
CA LYS A 119 3.76 7.51 7.08
C LYS A 119 3.96 6.80 5.74
N LEU A 120 2.93 6.72 4.88
CA LEU A 120 3.02 6.17 3.54
C LEU A 120 3.40 7.25 2.53
N ARG A 121 4.49 7.02 1.80
CA ARG A 121 4.92 7.83 0.66
C ARG A 121 4.87 6.98 -0.60
N VAL A 122 4.27 7.49 -1.67
CA VAL A 122 4.12 6.76 -2.93
C VAL A 122 4.62 7.63 -4.06
N TYR A 123 5.48 7.06 -4.90
CA TYR A 123 6.08 7.69 -6.06
C TYR A 123 5.75 6.94 -7.33
N ARG A 124 5.53 7.68 -8.39
CA ARG A 124 5.17 7.14 -9.69
C ARG A 124 6.33 6.35 -10.33
N GLY A 125 7.50 6.95 -10.38
CA GLY A 125 8.73 6.37 -10.94
C GLY A 125 9.65 5.76 -9.88
N GLU A 126 10.91 5.60 -10.24
CA GLU A 126 11.96 5.04 -9.37
C GLU A 126 12.55 6.09 -8.41
N ALA A 127 12.61 7.35 -8.83
CA ALA A 127 13.18 8.43 -8.03
C ALA A 127 12.28 8.79 -6.84
N HIS A 128 12.88 8.95 -5.68
CA HIS A 128 12.21 9.39 -4.46
C HIS A 128 13.05 10.44 -3.72
N ARG A 129 12.41 11.24 -2.85
CA ARG A 129 13.05 12.36 -2.12
C ARG A 129 13.54 11.99 -0.72
N HIS A 130 13.63 10.69 -0.41
CA HIS A 130 13.91 10.19 0.94
C HIS A 130 15.26 9.46 1.03
N GLU A 131 16.28 9.93 0.29
CA GLU A 131 17.63 9.34 0.33
C GLU A 131 18.31 9.59 1.67
N ALA A 132 18.14 10.78 2.24
CA ALA A 132 18.70 11.14 3.54
C ALA A 132 18.23 10.23 4.70
N GLN A 133 17.05 9.62 4.59
CA GLN A 133 16.52 8.68 5.57
C GLN A 133 17.03 7.25 5.40
N GLN A 134 17.84 6.98 4.36
CA GLN A 134 18.44 5.67 4.07
C GLN A 134 17.42 4.52 4.18
N PRO A 135 16.35 4.51 3.36
CA PRO A 135 15.30 3.51 3.49
C PRO A 135 15.84 2.12 3.14
N VAL A 136 15.55 1.14 4.01
CA VAL A 136 15.94 -0.25 3.81
C VAL A 136 15.02 -0.91 2.79
N ALA A 137 15.60 -1.56 1.78
CA ALA A 137 14.81 -2.28 0.78
C ALA A 137 14.06 -3.46 1.41
N LEU A 138 12.73 -3.45 1.27
CA LEU A 138 11.85 -4.50 1.76
C LEU A 138 11.27 -5.26 0.56
N THR A 139 11.79 -6.46 0.32
CA THR A 139 11.30 -7.33 -0.75
C THR A 139 10.23 -8.26 -0.19
N PHE A 140 9.04 -8.22 -0.79
CA PHE A 140 8.00 -9.18 -0.48
C PHE A 140 8.13 -10.39 -1.43
N PRO A 141 8.26 -11.62 -0.92
CA PRO A 141 8.32 -12.79 -1.78
C PRO A 141 7.06 -12.87 -2.65
N ARG A 142 7.26 -13.03 -3.96
CA ARG A 142 6.18 -13.31 -4.88
C ARG A 142 5.62 -14.68 -4.49
N LEU A 143 4.39 -14.75 -4.05
CA LEU A 143 3.69 -16.01 -4.01
C LEU A 143 3.49 -16.42 -5.47
N SER A 144 4.34 -17.29 -5.97
CA SER A 144 4.24 -17.91 -7.28
C SER A 144 2.94 -18.71 -7.31
N GLY A 145 1.85 -18.06 -7.72
CA GLY A 145 0.70 -18.77 -8.24
C GLY A 145 1.13 -19.30 -9.62
N SER A 146 1.65 -20.50 -9.66
CA SER A 146 1.89 -21.22 -10.88
C SER A 146 0.58 -21.43 -11.62
N SER A 147 0.26 -20.57 -12.56
CA SER A 147 -0.53 -20.99 -13.70
C SER A 147 0.46 -21.46 -14.76
N SER A 148 0.97 -22.68 -14.61
CA SER A 148 1.45 -23.41 -15.76
C SER A 148 0.23 -23.57 -16.66
N ALA A 149 0.19 -22.80 -17.74
CA ALA A 149 -0.63 -23.12 -18.89
C ALA A 149 -0.17 -24.49 -19.38
N LYS A 150 -0.86 -25.54 -18.93
CA LYS A 150 -0.73 -26.88 -19.48
C LYS A 150 -1.31 -26.77 -20.88
N GLY A 151 -0.41 -26.75 -21.90
CA GLY A 151 -0.78 -26.90 -23.30
C GLY A 151 -1.70 -28.09 -23.44
N ARG A 152 -2.82 -27.90 -24.08
CA ARG A 152 -3.59 -28.96 -24.69
C ARG A 152 -3.22 -28.96 -26.16
N ASP A 153 -2.15 -29.69 -26.43
CA ASP A 153 -1.98 -30.25 -27.75
C ASP A 153 -2.64 -31.62 -27.74
N ALA A 154 -3.71 -31.78 -28.45
CA ALA A 154 -4.16 -32.96 -29.18
C ALA A 154 -5.51 -32.63 -29.85
#